data_feabdee860ced4236d97dcc1ef170abf
#
_entry.id   feabdee860ced4236d97dcc1ef170abf
#
_cell.length_a   1.000
_cell.length_b   1.000
_cell.length_c   1.000
_cell.angle_alpha   90.00
_cell.angle_beta   90.00
_cell.angle_gamma   90.00
#
_symmetry.space_group_name_H-M   'P 1'
#
loop_
_entity.id
_entity.type
_entity.pdbx_description
1 polymer ?
#
loop_
_entity_poly.entity_id
_entity_poly.type
_entity_poly.pdbx_seq_one_letter_code
_entity_poly.pdbx_strand_id
1 'polypeptide(L)'
;MTPGSNIPLPVTQVTVDVAAPVRLDVSGLLLTSDGKVRSDDDFIFYNQPAGPGVSYRSGGGTAPDAIVVDTAAVPPGIEKIVVTASPDAAGQTFQGIEPTATLRDAAGGAVLATFTPPQLGAETALVVMEIYLRNGAWKARAVGQGYANGLAGIATDFGVSVEEPAPAAPPQPTAPPRPASPPQTAPGARPPAPPAPAPRGFGEAARVIPADAEGSPAPEGTAEPEPVAEGVAE
;
A
#
# COMPACT_ATOMS: atom_id res chain seq x y z
N MET A 1 -23.85 -9.50 -7.53
CA MET A 1 -23.87 -10.73 -6.69
C MET A 1 -24.71 -10.47 -5.46
N THR A 2 -25.20 -11.51 -4.79
CA THR A 2 -25.84 -11.44 -3.46
C THR A 2 -24.90 -12.01 -2.41
N PRO A 3 -25.03 -11.63 -1.12
CA PRO A 3 -24.20 -12.22 -0.05
C PRO A 3 -24.18 -13.74 -0.10
N GLY A 4 -22.98 -14.34 -0.02
CA GLY A 4 -22.76 -15.78 -0.10
C GLY A 4 -22.74 -16.38 -1.51
N SER A 5 -23.21 -15.66 -2.54
CA SER A 5 -23.12 -16.14 -3.93
C SER A 5 -21.67 -16.20 -4.41
N ASN A 6 -21.36 -17.13 -5.30
CA ASN A 6 -20.04 -17.30 -5.86
C ASN A 6 -20.08 -17.57 -7.38
N ILE A 7 -18.96 -17.27 -8.04
CA ILE A 7 -18.71 -17.54 -9.45
C ILE A 7 -17.35 -18.21 -9.64
N PRO A 8 -17.17 -19.07 -10.65
CA PRO A 8 -15.83 -19.52 -11.02
C PRO A 8 -15.06 -18.34 -11.64
N LEU A 9 -13.74 -18.35 -11.49
CA LEU A 9 -12.86 -17.40 -12.18
C LEU A 9 -12.48 -17.98 -13.54
N PRO A 10 -12.82 -17.30 -14.64
CA PRO A 10 -12.47 -17.77 -15.98
C PRO A 10 -11.02 -17.41 -16.38
N VAL A 11 -10.36 -16.56 -15.57
CA VAL A 11 -9.00 -16.03 -15.80
C VAL A 11 -8.16 -16.18 -14.56
N THR A 12 -6.84 -16.15 -14.73
CA THR A 12 -5.88 -16.28 -13.62
C THR A 12 -5.58 -14.95 -12.93
N GLN A 13 -5.74 -13.84 -13.63
CA GLN A 13 -5.49 -12.51 -13.06
C GLN A 13 -6.77 -11.71 -12.98
N VAL A 14 -7.10 -11.29 -11.78
CA VAL A 14 -8.30 -10.49 -11.50
C VAL A 14 -7.95 -9.27 -10.65
N THR A 15 -8.79 -8.24 -10.76
CA THR A 15 -8.74 -7.04 -9.93
C THR A 15 -10.08 -6.90 -9.20
N VAL A 16 -10.01 -6.59 -7.91
CA VAL A 16 -11.17 -6.21 -7.11
C VAL A 16 -11.03 -4.73 -6.76
N ASP A 17 -11.81 -3.90 -7.43
CA ASP A 17 -11.93 -2.46 -7.13
C ASP A 17 -13.02 -2.29 -6.05
N VAL A 18 -12.81 -1.41 -5.07
CA VAL A 18 -13.86 -1.10 -4.07
C VAL A 18 -14.10 0.40 -4.08
N ALA A 19 -15.26 0.80 -4.58
CA ALA A 19 -15.67 2.19 -4.72
C ALA A 19 -16.75 2.56 -3.72
N ALA A 20 -16.70 3.79 -3.19
CA ALA A 20 -17.73 4.39 -2.34
C ALA A 20 -17.77 5.92 -2.56
N PRO A 21 -18.82 6.62 -2.06
CA PRO A 21 -18.85 8.08 -2.05
C PRO A 21 -17.75 8.74 -1.21
N VAL A 22 -17.07 7.96 -0.37
CA VAL A 22 -15.95 8.37 0.48
C VAL A 22 -14.70 7.59 0.10
N ARG A 23 -13.54 8.08 0.51
CA ARG A 23 -12.29 7.34 0.35
C ARG A 23 -12.30 6.11 1.25
N LEU A 24 -11.88 4.99 0.70
CA LEU A 24 -11.72 3.73 1.40
C LEU A 24 -10.25 3.30 1.36
N ASP A 25 -9.78 2.78 2.47
CA ASP A 25 -8.58 1.95 2.52
C ASP A 25 -8.97 0.51 2.17
N VAL A 26 -8.32 -0.03 1.15
CA VAL A 26 -8.56 -1.37 0.65
C VAL A 26 -7.35 -2.25 0.97
N SER A 27 -7.59 -3.47 1.42
CA SER A 27 -6.51 -4.42 1.66
C SER A 27 -6.86 -5.84 1.24
N GLY A 28 -5.83 -6.67 1.10
CA GLY A 28 -5.92 -8.08 0.77
C GLY A 28 -5.18 -8.92 1.79
N LEU A 29 -5.78 -10.02 2.25
CA LEU A 29 -5.16 -10.98 3.17
C LEU A 29 -5.05 -12.34 2.49
N LEU A 30 -3.85 -12.92 2.50
CA LEU A 30 -3.61 -14.27 2.00
C LEU A 30 -3.77 -15.26 3.18
N LEU A 31 -4.72 -16.16 3.07
CA LEU A 31 -5.09 -17.07 4.15
C LEU A 31 -4.81 -18.52 3.78
N THR A 32 -4.31 -19.25 4.74
CA THR A 32 -4.18 -20.71 4.72
C THR A 32 -5.53 -21.40 4.92
N SER A 33 -5.55 -22.72 4.89
CA SER A 33 -6.77 -23.54 5.07
C SER A 33 -7.47 -23.35 6.42
N ASP A 34 -6.70 -22.94 7.45
CA ASP A 34 -7.22 -22.60 8.78
C ASP A 34 -7.79 -21.17 8.87
N GLY A 35 -7.77 -20.44 7.78
CA GLY A 35 -8.32 -19.10 7.69
C GLY A 35 -7.46 -18.02 8.33
N LYS A 36 -6.15 -18.25 8.47
CA LYS A 36 -5.19 -17.32 9.06
C LYS A 36 -4.12 -16.93 8.06
N VAL A 37 -3.53 -15.74 8.25
CA VAL A 37 -2.29 -15.35 7.59
C VAL A 37 -1.12 -16.18 8.14
N ARG A 38 -0.07 -16.39 7.33
CA ARG A 38 1.16 -17.07 7.78
C ARG A 38 2.07 -16.13 8.57
N SER A 39 2.08 -14.86 8.15
CA SER A 39 2.82 -13.76 8.77
C SER A 39 2.18 -12.43 8.34
N ASP A 40 2.67 -11.33 8.88
CA ASP A 40 2.21 -9.99 8.49
C ASP A 40 2.55 -9.66 7.02
N ASP A 41 3.49 -10.38 6.38
CA ASP A 41 3.77 -10.27 4.94
C ASP A 41 2.58 -10.71 4.05
N ASP A 42 1.64 -11.45 4.61
CA ASP A 42 0.41 -11.87 3.93
C ASP A 42 -0.71 -10.81 4.00
N PHE A 43 -0.45 -9.64 4.60
CA PHE A 43 -1.36 -8.51 4.66
C PHE A 43 -0.93 -7.42 3.67
N ILE A 44 -1.65 -7.27 2.57
CA ILE A 44 -1.33 -6.39 1.44
C ILE A 44 -2.21 -5.15 1.50
N PHE A 45 -1.60 -3.97 1.55
CA PHE A 45 -2.27 -2.67 1.65
C PHE A 45 -1.35 -1.55 1.16
N TYR A 46 -1.74 -0.28 1.29
CA TYR A 46 -0.99 0.85 0.72
C TYR A 46 0.46 0.98 1.23
N ASN A 47 0.77 0.61 2.48
CA ASN A 47 2.14 0.61 3.03
C ASN A 47 2.93 -0.66 2.69
N GLN A 48 2.25 -1.74 2.37
CA GLN A 48 2.82 -3.02 1.94
C GLN A 48 2.13 -3.46 0.65
N PRO A 49 2.44 -2.80 -0.49
CA PRO A 49 1.63 -2.93 -1.71
C PRO A 49 1.86 -4.20 -2.50
N ALA A 50 2.80 -5.04 -2.12
CA ALA A 50 3.13 -6.25 -2.87
C ALA A 50 3.36 -7.46 -1.97
N GLY A 51 2.77 -8.58 -2.36
CA GLY A 51 2.97 -9.90 -1.77
C GLY A 51 2.91 -10.98 -2.86
N PRO A 52 3.08 -12.24 -2.49
CA PRO A 52 3.16 -13.33 -3.45
C PRO A 52 1.79 -13.57 -4.12
N GLY A 53 1.68 -13.21 -5.40
CA GLY A 53 0.45 -13.35 -6.18
C GLY A 53 -0.63 -12.31 -5.86
N VAL A 54 -0.38 -11.35 -4.97
CA VAL A 54 -1.33 -10.31 -4.60
C VAL A 54 -0.63 -8.95 -4.56
N SER A 55 -1.27 -7.92 -5.08
CA SER A 55 -0.75 -6.56 -5.00
C SER A 55 -1.88 -5.53 -4.79
N TYR A 56 -1.54 -4.46 -4.09
CA TYR A 56 -2.37 -3.29 -3.95
C TYR A 56 -2.10 -2.33 -5.11
N ARG A 57 -3.15 -1.75 -5.64
CA ARG A 57 -3.09 -0.70 -6.65
C ARG A 57 -3.86 0.52 -6.16
N SER A 58 -3.17 1.63 -6.00
CA SER A 58 -3.83 2.91 -5.73
C SER A 58 -4.57 3.38 -6.98
N GLY A 59 -5.82 3.78 -6.81
CA GLY A 59 -6.61 4.34 -7.88
C GLY A 59 -6.19 5.76 -8.28
N GLY A 60 -5.59 6.50 -7.35
CA GLY A 60 -5.23 7.90 -7.55
C GLY A 60 -6.43 8.82 -7.78
N GLY A 61 -6.47 9.97 -7.13
CA GLY A 61 -7.54 10.95 -7.33
C GLY A 61 -8.95 10.39 -7.08
N THR A 62 -9.74 10.22 -8.15
CA THR A 62 -11.14 9.78 -8.08
C THR A 62 -11.36 8.29 -8.37
N ALA A 63 -10.34 7.57 -8.83
CA ALA A 63 -10.46 6.15 -9.06
C ALA A 63 -10.38 5.37 -7.74
N PRO A 64 -11.07 4.22 -7.62
CA PRO A 64 -11.02 3.40 -6.43
C PRO A 64 -9.68 2.68 -6.29
N ASP A 65 -9.27 2.44 -5.06
CA ASP A 65 -8.18 1.53 -4.75
C ASP A 65 -8.60 0.09 -5.03
N ALA A 66 -7.63 -0.77 -5.32
CA ALA A 66 -7.90 -2.12 -5.75
C ALA A 66 -6.87 -3.14 -5.25
N ILE A 67 -7.32 -4.38 -5.12
CA ILE A 67 -6.45 -5.55 -4.93
C ILE A 67 -6.41 -6.33 -6.25
N VAL A 68 -5.20 -6.56 -6.75
CA VAL A 68 -4.93 -7.39 -7.92
C VAL A 68 -4.46 -8.76 -7.44
N VAL A 69 -5.06 -9.80 -7.96
CA VAL A 69 -4.73 -11.19 -7.63
C VAL A 69 -4.32 -11.95 -8.88
N ASP A 70 -3.11 -12.50 -8.86
CA ASP A 70 -2.64 -13.49 -9.83
C ASP A 70 -2.68 -14.87 -9.20
N THR A 71 -3.72 -15.63 -9.47
CA THR A 71 -3.95 -16.94 -8.87
C THR A 71 -2.90 -17.98 -9.27
N ALA A 72 -2.17 -17.75 -10.37
CA ALA A 72 -1.07 -18.62 -10.78
C ALA A 72 0.22 -18.38 -9.98
N ALA A 73 0.36 -17.16 -9.40
CA ALA A 73 1.51 -16.77 -8.58
C ALA A 73 1.25 -16.92 -7.06
N VAL A 74 0.03 -17.26 -6.65
CA VAL A 74 -0.30 -17.52 -5.25
C VAL A 74 0.45 -18.78 -4.78
N PRO A 75 1.19 -18.71 -3.63
CA PRO A 75 1.98 -19.82 -3.17
C PRO A 75 1.13 -21.02 -2.72
N PRO A 76 1.67 -22.22 -2.80
CA PRO A 76 1.05 -23.41 -2.23
C PRO A 76 0.76 -23.20 -0.73
N GLY A 77 -0.41 -23.68 -0.27
CA GLY A 77 -0.85 -23.53 1.12
C GLY A 77 -1.71 -22.30 1.37
N ILE A 78 -1.74 -21.33 0.45
CA ILE A 78 -2.76 -20.27 0.46
C ILE A 78 -3.99 -20.79 -0.29
N GLU A 79 -5.11 -20.78 0.39
CA GLU A 79 -6.38 -21.25 -0.16
C GLU A 79 -7.41 -20.15 -0.35
N LYS A 80 -7.13 -18.94 0.19
CA LYS A 80 -8.07 -17.83 0.14
C LYS A 80 -7.34 -16.48 0.15
N ILE A 81 -7.83 -15.55 -0.63
CA ILE A 81 -7.49 -14.14 -0.58
C ILE A 81 -8.77 -13.39 -0.19
N VAL A 82 -8.73 -12.67 0.94
CA VAL A 82 -9.85 -11.87 1.43
C VAL A 82 -9.59 -10.42 1.09
N VAL A 83 -10.56 -9.76 0.46
CA VAL A 83 -10.49 -8.32 0.16
C VAL A 83 -11.34 -7.59 1.18
N THR A 84 -10.72 -6.63 1.86
CA THR A 84 -11.36 -5.81 2.89
C THR A 84 -11.39 -4.35 2.50
N ALA A 85 -12.28 -3.59 3.13
CA ALA A 85 -12.37 -2.15 2.98
C ALA A 85 -12.74 -1.50 4.31
N SER A 86 -12.20 -0.31 4.57
CA SER A 86 -12.55 0.55 5.70
C SER A 86 -12.57 2.00 5.26
N PRO A 87 -13.43 2.87 5.82
CA PRO A 87 -13.33 4.31 5.59
C PRO A 87 -11.98 4.86 6.07
N ASP A 88 -11.34 5.72 5.24
CA ASP A 88 -10.05 6.35 5.57
C ASP A 88 -10.15 7.30 6.78
N ALA A 89 -11.31 7.94 6.97
CA ALA A 89 -11.51 8.86 8.08
C ALA A 89 -11.71 8.11 9.40
N ALA A 90 -10.89 8.43 10.39
CA ALA A 90 -10.95 7.81 11.72
C ALA A 90 -12.37 7.93 12.35
N GLY A 91 -12.89 6.80 12.83
CA GLY A 91 -14.20 6.72 13.47
C GLY A 91 -15.40 6.78 12.51
N GLN A 92 -15.18 6.87 11.21
CA GLN A 92 -16.25 6.81 10.23
C GLN A 92 -16.76 5.38 10.10
N THR A 93 -18.08 5.24 10.04
CA THR A 93 -18.78 3.96 9.85
C THR A 93 -19.33 3.85 8.43
N PHE A 94 -19.78 2.67 8.06
CA PHE A 94 -20.46 2.47 6.77
C PHE A 94 -21.94 2.90 6.79
N GLN A 95 -22.43 3.50 7.87
CA GLN A 95 -23.81 3.98 7.94
C GLN A 95 -24.07 5.02 6.83
N GLY A 96 -24.99 4.68 5.93
CA GLY A 96 -25.32 5.53 4.78
C GLY A 96 -24.27 5.54 3.67
N ILE A 97 -23.26 4.68 3.76
CA ILE A 97 -22.24 4.46 2.73
C ILE A 97 -22.49 3.09 2.09
N GLU A 98 -22.60 3.07 0.77
CA GLU A 98 -22.82 1.85 0.00
C GLU A 98 -21.57 1.53 -0.84
N PRO A 99 -20.57 0.82 -0.29
CA PRO A 99 -19.39 0.42 -1.06
C PRO A 99 -19.79 -0.60 -2.11
N THR A 100 -19.23 -0.47 -3.31
CA THR A 100 -19.42 -1.44 -4.38
C THR A 100 -18.08 -2.05 -4.75
N ALA A 101 -17.96 -3.35 -4.57
CA ALA A 101 -16.84 -4.15 -5.06
C ALA A 101 -17.11 -4.58 -6.50
N THR A 102 -16.14 -4.33 -7.37
CA THR A 102 -16.20 -4.76 -8.78
C THR A 102 -15.04 -5.71 -9.06
N LEU A 103 -15.34 -6.93 -9.39
CA LEU A 103 -14.37 -7.93 -9.86
C LEU A 103 -14.20 -7.80 -11.36
N ARG A 104 -12.97 -7.64 -11.81
CA ARG A 104 -12.61 -7.50 -13.24
C ARG A 104 -11.54 -8.49 -13.64
N ASP A 105 -11.54 -8.85 -14.92
CA ASP A 105 -10.36 -9.38 -15.58
C ASP A 105 -9.25 -8.32 -15.58
N ALA A 106 -8.10 -8.64 -15.02
CA ALA A 106 -6.99 -7.69 -14.90
C ALA A 106 -6.37 -7.32 -16.26
N ALA A 107 -6.40 -8.22 -17.23
CA ALA A 107 -5.83 -8.00 -18.56
C ALA A 107 -6.75 -7.17 -19.47
N GLY A 108 -8.04 -7.49 -19.49
CA GLY A 108 -9.00 -6.87 -20.41
C GLY A 108 -9.93 -5.85 -19.75
N GLY A 109 -9.92 -5.71 -18.43
CA GLY A 109 -10.80 -4.81 -17.69
C GLY A 109 -12.28 -5.22 -17.69
N ALA A 110 -12.62 -6.36 -18.29
CA ALA A 110 -14.00 -6.84 -18.35
C ALA A 110 -14.56 -7.09 -16.95
N VAL A 111 -15.76 -6.60 -16.67
CA VAL A 111 -16.45 -6.85 -15.40
C VAL A 111 -16.93 -8.28 -15.34
N LEU A 112 -16.43 -9.04 -14.38
CA LEU A 112 -16.85 -10.42 -14.12
C LEU A 112 -18.01 -10.46 -13.12
N ALA A 113 -17.99 -9.58 -12.12
CA ALA A 113 -19.05 -9.46 -11.13
C ALA A 113 -19.03 -8.11 -10.41
N THR A 114 -20.17 -7.74 -9.84
CA THR A 114 -20.30 -6.60 -8.91
C THR A 114 -21.03 -7.05 -7.64
N PHE A 115 -20.68 -6.44 -6.53
CA PHE A 115 -21.31 -6.69 -5.26
C PHE A 115 -21.38 -5.42 -4.41
N THR A 116 -22.57 -5.07 -3.95
CA THR A 116 -22.81 -4.02 -2.97
C THR A 116 -23.37 -4.69 -1.72
N PRO A 117 -22.65 -4.69 -0.58
CA PRO A 117 -23.14 -5.26 0.67
C PRO A 117 -24.41 -4.54 1.12
N PRO A 118 -25.50 -5.26 1.43
CA PRO A 118 -26.71 -4.64 1.93
C PRO A 118 -26.64 -4.34 3.43
N GLN A 119 -27.44 -3.37 3.87
CA GLN A 119 -27.75 -3.14 5.30
C GLN A 119 -26.53 -2.85 6.19
N LEU A 120 -25.62 -2.01 5.70
CA LEU A 120 -24.48 -1.54 6.49
C LEU A 120 -24.91 -0.48 7.51
N GLY A 121 -24.26 -0.47 8.67
CA GLY A 121 -24.57 0.42 9.78
C GLY A 121 -23.32 0.90 10.52
N ALA A 122 -23.14 0.41 11.74
CA ALA A 122 -22.06 0.84 12.63
C ALA A 122 -20.70 0.19 12.35
N GLU A 123 -20.61 -0.62 11.30
CA GLU A 123 -19.36 -1.25 10.90
C GLU A 123 -18.35 -0.21 10.45
N THR A 124 -17.11 -0.38 10.87
CA THR A 124 -15.97 0.49 10.49
C THR A 124 -14.97 -0.23 9.59
N ALA A 125 -15.16 -1.55 9.38
CA ALA A 125 -14.46 -2.31 8.35
C ALA A 125 -15.34 -3.42 7.81
N LEU A 126 -15.06 -3.87 6.58
CA LEU A 126 -15.81 -4.91 5.88
C LEU A 126 -14.86 -5.92 5.25
N VAL A 127 -15.24 -7.19 5.26
CA VAL A 127 -14.82 -8.16 4.25
C VAL A 127 -15.82 -8.06 3.11
N VAL A 128 -15.38 -7.55 1.96
CA VAL A 128 -16.28 -7.31 0.81
C VAL A 128 -16.38 -8.53 -0.09
N MET A 129 -15.24 -9.17 -0.40
CA MET A 129 -15.17 -10.30 -1.32
C MET A 129 -14.04 -11.22 -0.93
N GLU A 130 -14.14 -12.49 -1.27
CA GLU A 130 -13.04 -13.44 -1.19
C GLU A 130 -12.81 -14.14 -2.51
N ILE A 131 -11.55 -14.42 -2.82
CA ILE A 131 -11.09 -15.26 -3.92
C ILE A 131 -10.53 -16.52 -3.27
N TYR A 132 -11.09 -17.70 -3.58
CA TYR A 132 -10.77 -18.92 -2.86
C TYR A 132 -10.62 -20.12 -3.77
N LEU A 133 -9.75 -21.04 -3.37
CA LEU A 133 -9.48 -22.29 -4.05
C LEU A 133 -10.45 -23.38 -3.55
N ARG A 134 -11.15 -24.02 -4.46
CA ARG A 134 -12.01 -25.16 -4.11
C ARG A 134 -11.97 -26.21 -5.22
N ASN A 135 -11.66 -27.45 -4.86
CA ASN A 135 -11.55 -28.57 -5.80
C ASN A 135 -10.61 -28.27 -6.97
N GLY A 136 -9.47 -27.61 -6.69
CA GLY A 136 -8.48 -27.23 -7.70
C GLY A 136 -8.86 -26.06 -8.61
N ALA A 137 -9.99 -25.39 -8.36
CA ALA A 137 -10.45 -24.25 -9.14
C ALA A 137 -10.63 -23.01 -8.27
N TRP A 138 -10.15 -21.86 -8.75
CA TRP A 138 -10.36 -20.57 -8.10
C TRP A 138 -11.76 -20.03 -8.38
N LYS A 139 -12.35 -19.45 -7.36
CA LYS A 139 -13.69 -18.84 -7.37
C LYS A 139 -13.69 -17.53 -6.65
N ALA A 140 -14.63 -16.64 -6.99
CA ALA A 140 -14.90 -15.44 -6.20
C ALA A 140 -16.25 -15.58 -5.48
N ARG A 141 -16.32 -15.10 -4.24
CA ARG A 141 -17.54 -15.09 -3.43
C ARG A 141 -17.78 -13.69 -2.87
N ALA A 142 -19.04 -13.23 -2.96
CA ALA A 142 -19.49 -12.03 -2.28
C ALA A 142 -19.70 -12.35 -0.79
N VAL A 143 -19.10 -11.57 0.10
CA VAL A 143 -19.15 -11.80 1.55
C VAL A 143 -20.02 -10.76 2.24
N GLY A 144 -19.60 -9.51 2.33
CA GLY A 144 -20.31 -8.43 2.99
C GLY A 144 -20.33 -8.55 4.51
N GLN A 145 -19.30 -9.13 5.13
CA GLN A 145 -19.18 -9.24 6.58
C GLN A 145 -18.62 -7.97 7.18
N GLY A 146 -19.38 -7.33 8.06
CA GLY A 146 -18.99 -6.11 8.75
C GLY A 146 -18.34 -6.35 10.10
N TYR A 147 -17.47 -5.41 10.50
CA TYR A 147 -16.76 -5.37 11.77
C TYR A 147 -16.95 -4.00 12.41
N ALA A 148 -17.66 -3.96 13.56
CA ALA A 148 -17.85 -2.73 14.32
C ALA A 148 -16.58 -2.28 15.05
N ASN A 149 -15.67 -3.21 15.35
CA ASN A 149 -14.36 -2.97 15.93
C ASN A 149 -13.27 -2.75 14.85
N GLY A 150 -13.66 -2.57 13.60
CA GLY A 150 -12.81 -2.15 12.48
C GLY A 150 -11.73 -3.16 12.12
N LEU A 151 -10.59 -2.61 11.68
CA LEU A 151 -9.44 -3.42 11.27
C LEU A 151 -8.88 -4.29 12.41
N ALA A 152 -9.06 -3.89 13.68
CA ALA A 152 -8.65 -4.72 14.82
C ALA A 152 -9.43 -6.03 14.88
N GLY A 153 -10.72 -6.02 14.53
CA GLY A 153 -11.52 -7.23 14.42
C GLY A 153 -11.07 -8.13 13.29
N ILE A 154 -10.80 -7.55 12.12
CA ILE A 154 -10.25 -8.28 10.98
C ILE A 154 -8.89 -8.90 11.35
N ALA A 155 -7.99 -8.13 11.96
CA ALA A 155 -6.70 -8.61 12.39
C ALA A 155 -6.79 -9.78 13.37
N THR A 156 -7.69 -9.69 14.36
CA THR A 156 -7.94 -10.77 15.31
C THR A 156 -8.47 -12.02 14.62
N ASP A 157 -9.45 -11.86 13.73
CA ASP A 157 -10.08 -12.98 13.03
C ASP A 157 -9.11 -13.66 12.06
N PHE A 158 -8.21 -12.93 11.43
CA PHE A 158 -7.27 -13.48 10.43
C PHE A 158 -5.84 -13.67 10.95
N GLY A 159 -5.55 -13.29 12.21
CA GLY A 159 -4.25 -13.53 12.85
C GLY A 159 -3.14 -12.58 12.41
N VAL A 160 -3.51 -11.36 11.97
CA VAL A 160 -2.55 -10.28 11.69
C VAL A 160 -2.11 -9.68 13.02
N SER A 161 -0.80 -9.47 13.21
CA SER A 161 -0.27 -8.76 14.38
C SER A 161 -0.60 -7.27 14.28
N VAL A 162 -1.50 -6.80 15.12
CA VAL A 162 -1.70 -5.36 15.28
C VAL A 162 -0.73 -4.91 16.37
N GLU A 163 0.32 -4.16 16.00
CA GLU A 163 1.03 -3.36 17.00
C GLU A 163 0.03 -2.30 17.48
N GLU A 164 -0.63 -2.60 18.59
CA GLU A 164 -1.38 -1.58 19.32
C GLU A 164 -0.39 -0.47 19.65
N PRO A 165 -0.66 0.81 19.29
CA PRO A 165 0.20 1.91 19.73
C PRO A 165 0.32 1.77 21.25
N ALA A 166 1.54 1.57 21.74
CA ALA A 166 1.80 1.40 23.16
C ALA A 166 1.02 2.49 23.90
N PRO A 167 0.23 2.14 24.95
CA PRO A 167 -0.52 3.13 25.71
C PRO A 167 0.45 4.25 26.07
N ALA A 168 0.13 5.49 25.70
CA ALA A 168 0.97 6.63 26.01
C ALA A 168 1.37 6.52 27.49
N ALA A 169 2.66 6.35 27.75
CA ALA A 169 3.16 6.21 29.12
C ALA A 169 2.56 7.35 29.94
N PRO A 170 1.97 7.08 31.11
CA PRO A 170 1.38 8.14 31.92
C PRO A 170 2.45 9.21 32.10
N PRO A 171 2.09 10.51 32.02
CA PRO A 171 3.06 11.59 32.16
C PRO A 171 3.86 11.35 33.45
N GLN A 172 5.17 11.12 33.30
CA GLN A 172 6.04 10.98 34.45
C GLN A 172 5.91 12.27 35.24
N PRO A 173 5.67 12.20 36.56
CA PRO A 173 5.68 13.38 37.40
C PRO A 173 7.01 14.10 37.17
N THR A 174 6.95 15.31 36.67
CA THR A 174 8.13 16.18 36.59
C THR A 174 8.68 16.30 37.99
N ALA A 175 9.88 15.75 38.17
CA ALA A 175 10.59 15.91 39.45
C ALA A 175 10.67 17.40 39.80
N PRO A 176 10.42 17.80 41.05
CA PRO A 176 10.51 19.19 41.44
C PRO A 176 11.91 19.74 41.13
N PRO A 177 12.02 20.99 40.70
CA PRO A 177 13.32 21.57 40.37
C PRO A 177 14.27 21.44 41.56
N ARG A 178 15.40 20.79 41.33
CA ARG A 178 16.47 20.65 42.29
C ARG A 178 16.94 22.05 42.71
N PRO A 179 17.05 22.37 43.99
CA PRO A 179 17.59 23.67 44.43
C PRO A 179 18.96 23.89 43.78
N ALA A 180 19.14 25.06 43.21
CA ALA A 180 20.43 25.49 42.66
C ALA A 180 21.50 25.42 43.71
N SER A 181 22.56 24.65 43.43
CA SER A 181 23.76 24.64 44.23
C SER A 181 24.37 26.04 44.25
N PRO A 182 24.89 26.53 45.40
CA PRO A 182 25.54 27.84 45.49
C PRO A 182 26.77 27.89 44.55
N PRO A 183 27.13 29.06 44.02
CA PRO A 183 28.25 29.21 43.10
C PRO A 183 29.56 28.82 43.77
N GLN A 184 30.22 27.81 43.24
CA GLN A 184 31.59 27.48 43.63
C GLN A 184 32.52 28.55 43.05
N THR A 185 33.21 29.24 43.92
CA THR A 185 34.30 30.17 43.62
C THR A 185 35.40 29.42 42.88
N ALA A 186 35.70 29.80 41.67
CA ALA A 186 36.77 29.25 40.87
C ALA A 186 38.14 29.65 41.48
N PRO A 187 39.10 28.73 41.64
CA PRO A 187 40.48 29.09 41.91
C PRO A 187 41.16 29.61 40.64
N GLY A 188 41.77 30.76 40.76
CA GLY A 188 42.87 31.35 40.07
C GLY A 188 43.08 31.05 38.58
N ALA A 189 42.86 32.08 37.79
CA ALA A 189 43.25 32.13 36.38
C ALA A 189 44.77 31.95 36.22
N ARG A 190 45.17 30.93 35.45
CA ARG A 190 46.53 30.75 34.95
C ARG A 190 46.74 31.69 33.78
N PRO A 191 47.86 32.43 33.67
CA PRO A 191 48.07 33.33 32.57
C PRO A 191 48.20 32.62 31.21
N PRO A 192 47.85 33.29 30.12
CA PRO A 192 47.81 32.67 28.77
C PRO A 192 49.25 32.39 28.27
N ALA A 193 49.41 31.21 27.67
CA ALA A 193 50.63 30.82 26.99
C ALA A 193 50.77 31.61 25.65
N PRO A 194 52.00 31.90 25.22
CA PRO A 194 52.24 32.65 24.02
C PRO A 194 51.83 31.86 22.74
N PRO A 195 51.47 32.57 21.67
CA PRO A 195 51.00 31.94 20.45
C PRO A 195 52.13 31.18 19.72
N ALA A 196 51.81 29.97 19.25
CA ALA A 196 52.66 29.16 18.40
C ALA A 196 52.82 29.80 17.01
N PRO A 197 53.98 29.69 16.38
CA PRO A 197 54.24 30.31 15.06
C PRO A 197 53.49 29.53 13.93
N ALA A 198 52.97 30.30 12.98
CA ALA A 198 52.31 29.81 11.80
C ALA A 198 53.22 28.95 10.93
N PRO A 199 52.72 27.88 10.32
CA PRO A 199 53.47 27.17 9.27
C PRO A 199 53.49 28.01 8.00
N ARG A 200 54.70 28.23 7.48
CA ARG A 200 55.00 28.92 6.22
C ARG A 200 54.54 28.05 5.06
N GLY A 201 53.90 28.72 4.09
CA GLY A 201 53.45 28.12 2.87
C GLY A 201 54.61 27.69 1.93
N PHE A 202 54.38 26.71 1.20
CA PHE A 202 55.01 26.46 -0.12
C PHE A 202 53.84 26.34 -1.08
N GLY A 203 53.64 27.26 -1.98
CA GLY A 203 54.25 27.39 -3.29
C GLY A 203 53.37 26.53 -4.23
N GLU A 204 52.41 27.15 -4.85
CA GLU A 204 52.41 27.56 -6.24
C GLU A 204 52.83 26.47 -7.25
N ALA A 205 51.91 26.01 -8.04
CA ALA A 205 51.96 25.90 -9.51
C ALA A 205 50.70 25.23 -10.04
N ALA A 206 49.97 25.98 -10.73
CA ALA A 206 49.73 26.06 -12.17
C ALA A 206 48.52 25.25 -12.62
N ARG A 207 47.49 26.00 -12.98
CA ARG A 207 46.95 26.20 -14.33
C ARG A 207 46.91 24.93 -15.19
N VAL A 208 45.73 24.58 -15.63
CA VAL A 208 45.31 24.68 -17.03
C VAL A 208 43.83 24.34 -17.16
N ILE A 209 43.03 25.30 -17.63
CA ILE A 209 41.82 25.06 -18.40
C ILE A 209 42.29 24.97 -19.86
N PRO A 210 41.67 24.13 -20.68
CA PRO A 210 40.86 24.73 -21.71
C PRO A 210 39.49 24.05 -21.91
N ALA A 211 38.58 24.92 -22.33
CA ALA A 211 37.30 24.72 -22.91
C ALA A 211 37.38 24.05 -24.30
N ASP A 212 36.17 23.75 -24.79
CA ASP A 212 35.76 23.58 -26.18
C ASP A 212 35.78 22.15 -26.77
N ALA A 213 34.57 21.76 -27.12
CA ALA A 213 34.08 21.32 -28.43
C ALA A 213 32.68 20.69 -28.19
N GLU A 214 31.61 21.35 -28.49
CA GLU A 214 30.88 21.40 -29.77
C GLU A 214 30.84 20.06 -30.50
N GLY A 215 29.65 19.55 -30.71
CA GLY A 215 29.43 18.46 -31.63
C GLY A 215 28.02 17.82 -31.47
N SER A 216 26.98 18.56 -31.88
CA SER A 216 25.77 17.94 -32.43
C SER A 216 26.12 17.33 -33.80
N PRO A 217 25.53 16.24 -34.29
CA PRO A 217 24.19 16.37 -34.90
C PRO A 217 23.31 15.15 -34.76
N ALA A 218 22.00 15.40 -34.89
CA ALA A 218 20.97 14.42 -35.24
C ALA A 218 21.18 13.86 -36.65
N PRO A 219 20.61 12.71 -36.94
CA PRO A 219 20.02 12.55 -38.26
C PRO A 219 18.52 12.34 -38.23
N GLU A 220 17.87 13.16 -38.99
CA GLU A 220 16.56 12.91 -39.60
C GLU A 220 16.58 11.59 -40.40
N GLY A 221 15.49 10.90 -40.35
CA GLY A 221 15.22 9.71 -41.14
C GLY A 221 13.73 9.50 -41.28
N THR A 222 13.12 10.32 -42.12
CA THR A 222 11.81 10.17 -42.75
C THR A 222 11.71 8.83 -43.46
N ALA A 223 10.68 8.06 -43.18
CA ALA A 223 10.05 7.18 -44.18
C ALA A 223 8.62 6.78 -43.71
N GLU A 224 7.65 7.50 -44.22
CA GLU A 224 6.35 6.97 -44.55
C GLU A 224 6.50 5.96 -45.68
N PRO A 225 5.67 4.92 -45.78
CA PRO A 225 4.95 4.69 -47.01
C PRO A 225 3.43 4.54 -46.83
N GLU A 226 2.81 5.10 -47.79
CA GLU A 226 1.42 5.17 -48.12
C GLU A 226 0.70 3.81 -48.30
N PRO A 227 -0.64 3.91 -48.45
CA PRO A 227 -1.57 2.79 -48.36
C PRO A 227 -1.73 2.04 -49.69
N VAL A 228 -2.01 0.77 -49.62
CA VAL A 228 -2.49 0.00 -50.80
C VAL A 228 -3.93 -0.41 -50.59
N ALA A 229 -4.67 0.04 -51.55
CA ALA A 229 -6.10 -0.08 -51.75
C ALA A 229 -6.57 -1.51 -52.10
N GLU A 230 -7.85 -1.69 -51.81
CA GLU A 230 -8.88 -2.43 -52.56
C GLU A 230 -8.61 -3.85 -53.09
N GLY A 231 -9.49 -4.69 -52.70
CA GLY A 231 -9.84 -5.94 -53.36
C GLY A 231 -11.27 -6.35 -53.01
N VAL A 232 -12.18 -5.95 -53.87
CA VAL A 232 -13.61 -6.24 -53.93
C VAL A 232 -13.84 -7.66 -54.50
N ALA A 233 -15.01 -8.24 -54.16
CA ALA A 233 -15.75 -9.36 -54.81
C ALA A 233 -15.35 -10.78 -54.32
N GLU A 234 -16.26 -11.62 -53.99
CA GLU A 234 -17.65 -12.09 -54.25
C GLU A 234 -18.17 -12.83 -52.99
#